data_ed34c331455eb18adadcb69970e12399
#
_entry.id   ed34c331455eb18adadcb69970e12399
#
_cell.length_a   1.000
_cell.length_b   1.000
_cell.length_c   1.000
_cell.angle_alpha   90.00
_cell.angle_beta   90.00
_cell.angle_gamma   90.00
#
_symmetry.space_group_name_H-M   'P 1'
#
loop_
_entity.id
_entity.type
_entity.pdbx_description
1 polymer ?
#
loop_
_entity_poly.entity_id
_entity_poly.type
_entity_poly.pdbx_seq_one_letter_code
_entity_poly.pdbx_strand_id
1 'polypeptide(L)'
;MTESDDDSASARIDRTIAELGGWRAETLGRMRQLIREADPAVVEEVKWVKPSNPAGVPTWSHDGILCTGEAYKTTVKLTFANVASLEDPDDLFNSSLGGNTRRAIDIHEGHEVDAEAFKALIRAAVDFNTTLAKARSKPAK
;
A
#
# COMPACT_ATOMS: atom_id res chain seq x y z
N MET A 1 28.71 -0.63 5.65
CA MET A 1 27.46 -1.33 5.44
C MET A 1 27.13 -2.22 6.61
N THR A 2 25.98 -2.16 7.09
CA THR A 2 25.59 -2.90 8.25
C THR A 2 24.50 -3.91 7.87
N GLU A 3 24.38 -4.93 8.70
CA GLU A 3 23.33 -5.92 8.48
C GLU A 3 21.95 -5.33 8.62
N SER A 4 21.82 -4.25 9.38
CA SER A 4 20.51 -3.64 9.57
C SER A 4 19.92 -3.13 8.26
N ASP A 5 20.76 -2.77 7.29
CA ASP A 5 20.26 -2.34 6.00
C ASP A 5 19.58 -3.48 5.25
N ASP A 6 20.13 -4.71 5.41
CA ASP A 6 19.54 -5.87 4.76
C ASP A 6 18.24 -6.30 5.41
N ASP A 7 18.04 -5.91 6.67
CA ASP A 7 16.84 -6.27 7.42
C ASP A 7 15.78 -5.17 7.43
N SER A 8 16.05 -4.04 6.79
CA SER A 8 15.06 -2.97 6.74
C SER A 8 13.81 -3.45 6.00
N ALA A 9 12.68 -2.82 6.31
CA ALA A 9 11.44 -3.16 5.63
C ALA A 9 11.59 -2.94 4.12
N SER A 10 12.24 -1.84 3.72
CA SER A 10 12.43 -1.55 2.31
C SER A 10 13.25 -2.64 1.62
N ALA A 11 14.32 -3.12 2.26
CA ALA A 11 15.13 -4.18 1.68
C ALA A 11 14.34 -5.49 1.59
N ARG A 12 13.52 -5.77 2.58
CA ARG A 12 12.70 -6.98 2.57
C ARG A 12 11.66 -6.92 1.46
N ILE A 13 11.08 -5.75 1.25
CA ILE A 13 10.12 -5.55 0.15
C ILE A 13 10.83 -5.71 -1.19
N ASP A 14 12.06 -5.17 -1.32
CA ASP A 14 12.85 -5.37 -2.54
C ASP A 14 13.00 -6.86 -2.85
N ARG A 15 13.34 -7.66 -1.86
CA ARG A 15 13.52 -9.09 -2.05
C ARG A 15 12.21 -9.78 -2.43
N THR A 16 11.12 -9.40 -1.77
CA THR A 16 9.81 -9.96 -2.07
C THR A 16 9.43 -9.71 -3.52
N ILE A 17 9.63 -8.49 -3.99
CA ILE A 17 9.32 -8.14 -5.37
C ILE A 17 10.22 -8.93 -6.33
N ALA A 18 11.51 -8.99 -6.02
CA ALA A 18 12.44 -9.71 -6.89
C ALA A 18 12.08 -11.19 -7.01
N GLU A 19 11.61 -11.78 -5.92
CA GLU A 19 11.25 -13.20 -5.93
C GLU A 19 9.98 -13.47 -6.73
N LEU A 20 9.09 -12.49 -6.83
CA LEU A 20 7.88 -12.66 -7.63
C LEU A 20 8.22 -12.85 -9.11
N GLY A 21 9.11 -12.02 -9.64
CA GLY A 21 9.47 -12.06 -11.05
C GLY A 21 8.27 -11.75 -11.95
N GLY A 22 8.58 -11.55 -13.22
CA GLY A 22 7.55 -11.39 -14.24
C GLY A 22 6.66 -10.18 -14.03
N TRP A 23 5.45 -10.28 -14.55
CA TRP A 23 4.54 -9.12 -14.54
C TRP A 23 4.11 -8.71 -13.13
N ARG A 24 4.05 -9.66 -12.20
CA ARG A 24 3.65 -9.32 -10.83
C ARG A 24 4.72 -8.48 -10.16
N ALA A 25 6.00 -8.79 -10.41
CA ALA A 25 7.09 -7.98 -9.87
C ALA A 25 7.06 -6.58 -10.44
N GLU A 26 6.86 -6.48 -11.74
CA GLU A 26 6.79 -5.18 -12.41
C GLU A 26 5.63 -4.35 -11.88
N THR A 27 4.47 -4.98 -11.72
CA THR A 27 3.28 -4.29 -11.28
C THR A 27 3.43 -3.81 -9.85
N LEU A 28 3.83 -4.70 -8.94
CA LEU A 28 3.96 -4.31 -7.53
C LEU A 28 5.06 -3.26 -7.37
N GLY A 29 6.17 -3.41 -8.09
CA GLY A 29 7.25 -2.44 -8.05
C GLY A 29 6.81 -1.07 -8.54
N ARG A 30 5.99 -1.04 -9.60
CA ARG A 30 5.46 0.22 -10.12
C ARG A 30 4.54 0.88 -9.10
N MET A 31 3.65 0.12 -8.49
CA MET A 31 2.73 0.68 -7.50
C MET A 31 3.51 1.23 -6.30
N ARG A 32 4.54 0.50 -5.86
CA ARG A 32 5.41 0.97 -4.80
C ARG A 32 6.05 2.31 -5.16
N GLN A 33 6.55 2.43 -6.38
CA GLN A 33 7.17 3.66 -6.84
C GLN A 33 6.17 4.82 -6.82
N LEU A 34 4.95 4.57 -7.28
CA LEU A 34 3.92 5.61 -7.31
C LEU A 34 3.56 6.06 -5.90
N ILE A 35 3.48 5.12 -4.96
CA ILE A 35 3.22 5.45 -3.56
C ILE A 35 4.30 6.39 -3.03
N ARG A 36 5.56 6.06 -3.30
CA ARG A 36 6.67 6.87 -2.80
C ARG A 36 6.75 8.22 -3.48
N GLU A 37 6.35 8.30 -4.75
CA GLU A 37 6.29 9.58 -5.44
C GLU A 37 5.17 10.46 -4.90
N ALA A 38 4.03 9.84 -4.59
CA ALA A 38 2.90 10.58 -4.05
C ALA A 38 3.19 11.11 -2.64
N ASP A 39 3.95 10.35 -1.86
CA ASP A 39 4.25 10.70 -0.48
C ASP A 39 5.69 10.31 -0.15
N PRO A 40 6.64 11.24 -0.36
CA PRO A 40 8.05 10.94 -0.06
C PRO A 40 8.31 10.62 1.41
N ALA A 41 7.40 10.96 2.32
CA ALA A 41 7.55 10.66 3.74
C ALA A 41 6.92 9.33 4.13
N VAL A 42 6.39 8.56 3.18
CA VAL A 42 5.75 7.30 3.47
C VAL A 42 6.73 6.34 4.15
N VAL A 43 6.23 5.58 5.11
CA VAL A 43 7.01 4.57 5.81
C VAL A 43 6.66 3.20 5.22
N GLU A 44 7.70 2.46 4.84
CA GLU A 44 7.51 1.09 4.37
C GLU A 44 7.71 0.14 5.54
N GLU A 45 6.80 -0.81 5.67
CA GLU A 45 6.83 -1.80 6.74
C GLU A 45 6.54 -3.17 6.17
N VAL A 46 6.88 -4.20 6.95
CA VAL A 46 6.49 -5.57 6.64
C VAL A 46 5.71 -6.07 7.85
N LYS A 47 4.47 -6.45 7.64
CA LYS A 47 3.58 -6.85 8.72
C LYS A 47 3.09 -8.26 8.50
N TRP A 48 2.54 -8.84 9.55
CA TRP A 48 1.87 -10.15 9.51
C TRP A 48 2.80 -11.27 9.03
N VAL A 49 4.07 -11.21 9.50
CA VAL A 49 5.02 -12.30 9.28
C VAL A 49 4.55 -13.50 10.08
N LYS A 50 4.46 -14.67 9.43
CA LYS A 50 4.04 -15.89 10.10
C LYS A 50 4.59 -17.09 9.33
N PRO A 51 4.55 -18.28 9.92
CA PRO A 51 5.15 -19.45 9.25
C PRO A 51 4.61 -19.70 7.85
N SER A 52 3.31 -19.44 7.63
CA SER A 52 2.72 -19.62 6.29
C SER A 52 3.07 -18.49 5.34
N ASN A 53 3.61 -17.38 5.85
CA ASN A 53 4.02 -16.25 5.03
C ASN A 53 5.22 -15.58 5.69
N PRO A 54 6.40 -16.21 5.62
CA PRO A 54 7.58 -15.67 6.33
C PRO A 54 8.05 -14.33 5.78
N ALA A 55 7.73 -14.01 4.53
CA ALA A 55 8.09 -12.71 3.96
C ALA A 55 7.21 -11.59 4.49
N GLY A 56 6.04 -11.91 5.05
CA GLY A 56 5.11 -10.91 5.52
C GLY A 56 4.43 -10.16 4.38
N VAL A 57 3.76 -9.09 4.72
CA VAL A 57 2.99 -8.30 3.75
C VAL A 57 3.59 -6.90 3.66
N PRO A 58 4.05 -6.47 2.47
CA PRO A 58 4.48 -5.08 2.28
C PRO A 58 3.36 -4.12 2.64
N THR A 59 3.69 -3.14 3.46
CA THR A 59 2.71 -2.21 4.01
C THR A 59 3.28 -0.81 3.93
N TRP A 60 2.45 0.15 3.55
CA TRP A 60 2.84 1.56 3.48
C TRP A 60 1.98 2.34 4.45
N SER A 61 2.64 3.19 5.23
CA SER A 61 2.01 3.88 6.35
C SER A 61 2.42 5.35 6.39
N HIS A 62 1.50 6.18 6.84
CA HIS A 62 1.76 7.57 7.16
C HIS A 62 0.66 7.98 8.15
N ASP A 63 1.04 8.11 9.43
CA ASP A 63 0.08 8.32 10.52
C ASP A 63 -0.98 7.21 10.58
N GLY A 64 -0.55 5.99 10.28
CA GLY A 64 -1.41 4.83 10.21
C GLY A 64 -1.26 4.16 8.86
N ILE A 65 -1.81 2.97 8.73
CA ILE A 65 -1.69 2.21 7.49
C ILE A 65 -2.43 2.93 6.37
N LEU A 66 -1.74 3.11 5.24
CA LEU A 66 -2.38 3.58 4.00
C LEU A 66 -2.90 2.39 3.22
N CYS A 67 -2.00 1.47 2.87
CA CYS A 67 -2.38 0.31 2.09
C CYS A 67 -1.36 -0.80 2.25
N THR A 68 -1.76 -1.99 1.85
CA THR A 68 -0.89 -3.16 1.77
C THR A 68 -0.84 -3.63 0.33
N GLY A 69 0.25 -4.32 -0.04
CA GLY A 69 0.39 -4.88 -1.37
C GLY A 69 0.59 -6.39 -1.28
N GLU A 70 -0.20 -7.12 -2.04
CA GLU A 70 -0.12 -8.57 -2.08
C GLU A 70 -0.14 -9.04 -3.52
N ALA A 71 0.53 -10.15 -3.78
CA ALA A 71 0.53 -10.74 -5.11
C ALA A 71 -0.06 -12.13 -5.00
N TYR A 72 -1.08 -12.38 -5.81
CA TYR A 72 -1.71 -13.68 -5.93
C TYR A 72 -1.36 -14.24 -7.29
N LYS A 73 -1.84 -15.44 -7.56
CA LYS A 73 -1.43 -16.15 -8.78
C LYS A 73 -1.73 -15.34 -10.04
N THR A 74 -2.86 -14.67 -10.08
CA THR A 74 -3.31 -13.92 -11.27
C THR A 74 -3.57 -12.45 -11.00
N THR A 75 -3.25 -11.95 -9.81
CA THR A 75 -3.67 -10.61 -9.38
C THR A 75 -2.63 -10.01 -8.45
N VAL A 76 -2.36 -8.73 -8.65
CA VAL A 76 -1.68 -7.91 -7.63
C VAL A 76 -2.75 -7.05 -6.98
N LYS A 77 -2.84 -7.11 -5.65
CA LYS A 77 -3.91 -6.44 -4.91
C LYS A 77 -3.32 -5.38 -3.99
N LEU A 78 -3.83 -4.18 -4.10
CA LEU A 78 -3.54 -3.09 -3.16
C LEU A 78 -4.79 -2.87 -2.32
N THR A 79 -4.68 -3.12 -1.01
CA THR A 79 -5.82 -2.97 -0.10
C THR A 79 -5.61 -1.73 0.74
N PHE A 80 -6.56 -0.81 0.67
CA PHE A 80 -6.51 0.44 1.42
C PHE A 80 -7.31 0.30 2.71
N ALA A 81 -6.76 0.85 3.79
CA ALA A 81 -7.44 0.89 5.07
C ALA A 81 -8.17 2.22 5.21
N ASN A 82 -9.24 2.25 6.01
CA ASN A 82 -9.92 3.48 6.41
C ASN A 82 -10.40 4.31 5.23
N VAL A 83 -10.88 3.65 4.17
CA VAL A 83 -11.19 4.37 2.94
C VAL A 83 -12.66 4.47 2.64
N ALA A 84 -13.52 4.07 3.60
CA ALA A 84 -14.96 4.12 3.35
C ALA A 84 -15.42 5.54 3.01
N SER A 85 -14.74 6.55 3.54
CA SER A 85 -15.09 7.95 3.31
C SER A 85 -14.26 8.62 2.23
N LEU A 86 -13.30 7.90 1.62
CA LEU A 86 -12.50 8.49 0.55
C LEU A 86 -13.29 8.54 -0.74
N GLU A 87 -13.12 9.63 -1.46
CA GLU A 87 -13.67 9.73 -2.80
C GLU A 87 -12.79 8.98 -3.78
N ASP A 88 -13.41 8.34 -4.74
CA ASP A 88 -12.72 7.58 -5.75
C ASP A 88 -13.30 7.97 -7.12
N PRO A 89 -13.02 9.20 -7.55
CA PRO A 89 -13.66 9.71 -8.78
C PRO A 89 -13.25 8.96 -10.04
N ASP A 90 -12.13 8.26 -10.01
CA ASP A 90 -11.64 7.52 -11.16
C ASP A 90 -11.94 6.03 -11.07
N ASP A 91 -12.75 5.62 -10.10
CA ASP A 91 -13.19 4.23 -9.94
C ASP A 91 -12.03 3.26 -9.88
N LEU A 92 -11.00 3.60 -9.10
CA LEU A 92 -9.84 2.71 -8.97
C LEU A 92 -10.16 1.48 -8.13
N PHE A 93 -10.97 1.64 -7.08
CA PHE A 93 -11.33 0.49 -6.25
C PHE A 93 -12.26 -0.42 -7.02
N ASN A 94 -11.84 -1.66 -7.18
CA ASN A 94 -12.63 -2.64 -7.94
C ASN A 94 -12.80 -3.95 -7.18
N SER A 95 -12.42 -3.98 -5.90
CA SER A 95 -12.50 -5.19 -5.08
C SER A 95 -12.81 -4.77 -3.65
N SER A 96 -13.43 -5.69 -2.90
CA SER A 96 -13.78 -5.44 -1.51
C SER A 96 -14.69 -4.23 -1.33
N LEU A 97 -15.54 -3.98 -2.32
CA LEU A 97 -16.36 -2.77 -2.31
C LEU A 97 -17.45 -2.79 -1.24
N GLY A 98 -17.82 -3.97 -0.77
CA GLY A 98 -18.82 -4.08 0.29
C GLY A 98 -18.26 -3.87 1.69
N GLY A 99 -16.95 -3.71 1.84
CA GLY A 99 -16.36 -3.50 3.15
C GLY A 99 -16.67 -2.15 3.72
N ASN A 100 -16.72 -2.08 5.05
CA ASN A 100 -17.00 -0.81 5.72
C ASN A 100 -15.81 0.10 5.77
N THR A 101 -14.60 -0.45 5.88
CA THR A 101 -13.40 0.36 6.05
C THR A 101 -12.31 0.08 5.02
N ARG A 102 -12.37 -1.06 4.35
CA ARG A 102 -11.32 -1.45 3.42
C ARG A 102 -11.85 -1.60 2.02
N ARG A 103 -11.06 -1.17 1.06
CA ARG A 103 -11.33 -1.36 -0.35
C ARG A 103 -10.03 -1.67 -1.04
N ALA A 104 -10.12 -2.35 -2.17
CA ALA A 104 -8.92 -2.83 -2.83
C ALA A 104 -8.95 -2.55 -4.32
N ILE A 105 -7.75 -2.48 -4.88
CA ILE A 105 -7.53 -2.40 -6.31
C ILE A 105 -6.91 -3.73 -6.73
N ASP A 106 -7.61 -4.50 -7.55
CA ASP A 106 -7.10 -5.73 -8.14
C ASP A 106 -6.52 -5.40 -9.50
N ILE A 107 -5.26 -5.75 -9.72
CA ILE A 107 -4.58 -5.47 -10.98
C ILE A 107 -4.22 -6.80 -11.61
N HIS A 108 -4.70 -7.02 -12.83
CA HIS A 108 -4.41 -8.23 -13.58
C HIS A 108 -3.31 -7.95 -14.60
N GLU A 109 -2.73 -9.00 -15.14
CA GLU A 109 -1.68 -8.85 -16.13
C GLU A 109 -2.19 -8.04 -17.32
N GLY A 110 -1.40 -7.03 -17.71
CA GLY A 110 -1.76 -6.17 -18.83
C GLY A 110 -2.62 -4.98 -18.45
N HIS A 111 -3.13 -4.93 -17.22
CA HIS A 111 -3.94 -3.82 -16.75
C HIS A 111 -3.01 -2.71 -16.26
N GLU A 112 -3.21 -1.51 -16.76
CA GLU A 112 -2.43 -0.37 -16.31
C GLU A 112 -3.28 0.54 -15.45
N VAL A 113 -2.76 0.88 -14.28
CA VAL A 113 -3.42 1.81 -13.36
C VAL A 113 -2.95 3.21 -13.71
N ASP A 114 -3.90 4.14 -13.81
CA ASP A 114 -3.58 5.55 -14.08
C ASP A 114 -2.70 6.09 -12.95
N ALA A 115 -1.49 6.50 -13.29
CA ALA A 115 -0.50 6.92 -12.30
C ALA A 115 -0.97 8.14 -11.52
N GLU A 116 -1.52 9.13 -12.20
CA GLU A 116 -1.93 10.36 -11.53
C GLU A 116 -3.14 10.14 -10.64
N ALA A 117 -4.09 9.33 -11.11
CA ALA A 117 -5.27 8.99 -10.30
C ALA A 117 -4.85 8.21 -9.05
N PHE A 118 -3.93 7.25 -9.20
CA PHE A 118 -3.47 6.47 -8.07
C PHE A 118 -2.73 7.35 -7.06
N LYS A 119 -1.84 8.23 -7.54
CA LYS A 119 -1.12 9.12 -6.64
C LYS A 119 -2.06 10.06 -5.90
N ALA A 120 -3.11 10.54 -6.58
CA ALA A 120 -4.11 11.37 -5.92
C ALA A 120 -4.82 10.60 -4.81
N LEU A 121 -5.11 9.33 -5.05
CA LEU A 121 -5.74 8.48 -4.05
C LEU A 121 -4.83 8.27 -2.83
N ILE A 122 -3.54 8.08 -3.06
CA ILE A 122 -2.57 7.95 -1.97
C ILE A 122 -2.54 9.25 -1.15
N ARG A 123 -2.49 10.41 -1.82
CA ARG A 123 -2.48 11.69 -1.10
C ARG A 123 -3.74 11.89 -0.28
N ALA A 124 -4.88 11.47 -0.81
CA ALA A 124 -6.13 11.56 -0.07
C ALA A 124 -6.11 10.67 1.16
N ALA A 125 -5.53 9.48 1.05
CA ALA A 125 -5.41 8.57 2.18
C ALA A 125 -4.46 9.15 3.24
N VAL A 126 -3.37 9.77 2.81
CA VAL A 126 -2.45 10.45 3.74
C VAL A 126 -3.17 11.57 4.49
N ASP A 127 -3.90 12.40 3.76
CA ASP A 127 -4.64 13.50 4.37
C ASP A 127 -5.65 13.00 5.39
N PHE A 128 -6.35 11.93 5.05
CA PHE A 128 -7.32 11.33 5.97
C PHE A 128 -6.63 10.86 7.25
N ASN A 129 -5.53 10.12 7.11
CA ASN A 129 -4.80 9.59 8.27
C ASN A 129 -4.22 10.72 9.11
N THR A 130 -3.66 11.72 8.47
CA THR A 130 -3.05 12.84 9.18
C THR A 130 -4.09 13.63 9.97
N THR A 131 -5.24 13.87 9.35
CA THR A 131 -6.34 14.55 10.02
C THR A 131 -6.83 13.74 11.22
N LEU A 132 -6.97 12.44 11.05
CA LEU A 132 -7.42 11.56 12.12
C LEU A 132 -6.39 11.52 13.26
N ALA A 133 -5.11 11.46 12.93
CA ALA A 133 -4.05 11.45 13.94
C ALA A 133 -4.04 12.74 14.74
N LYS A 134 -4.24 13.88 14.08
CA LYS A 134 -4.32 15.16 14.78
C LYS A 134 -5.50 15.19 15.72
N ALA A 135 -6.63 14.67 15.30
CA ALA A 135 -7.81 14.63 16.15
C ALA A 135 -7.57 13.78 17.39
N ARG A 136 -6.89 12.64 17.22
CA ARG A 136 -6.59 11.74 18.34
C ARG A 136 -5.59 12.34 19.30
N SER A 137 -4.63 13.13 18.79
CA SER A 137 -3.56 13.66 19.63
C SER A 137 -3.94 14.93 20.38
N LYS A 138 -5.07 15.54 20.04
CA LYS A 138 -5.51 16.75 20.74
C LYS A 138 -5.90 16.40 22.16
N PRO A 139 -5.46 17.22 23.13
CA PRO A 139 -5.90 17.00 24.50
C PRO A 139 -7.40 17.18 24.62
N ALA A 140 -8.00 16.42 25.52
CA ALA A 140 -9.41 16.63 25.82
C ALA A 140 -9.57 17.99 26.47
N LYS A 141 -10.66 18.62 26.18
CA LYS A 141 -10.95 19.94 26.76
C LYS A 141 -12.16 19.88 27.62
#